data_b12a5f6872389c8daee023f2f61ed308
#
_entry.id   b12a5f6872389c8daee023f2f61ed308
#
_cell.length_a   1.000
_cell.length_b   1.000
_cell.length_c   1.000
_cell.angle_alpha   90.00
_cell.angle_beta   90.00
_cell.angle_gamma   90.00
#
_symmetry.space_group_name_H-M   'P 1'
#
loop_
_entity.id
_entity.type
_entity.pdbx_description
1 polymer ?
#
loop_
_entity_poly.entity_id
_entity_poly.type
_entity_poly.pdbx_seq_one_letter_code
_entity_poly.pdbx_strand_id
1 'polypeptide(L)'
;YPGKLVQLLFHRYKYFDGDPTKGLIIMPCELIFLNGHHLKECIYQYIELWKEDLGADYEGFKSWFTNSCYVCATLVDRIVPGFPRKEIADIQQKISYKDNLVVQAEIFHLWVIERPENMTCEELRAEFPAEKAGLHVLIAESEKPYHERKVTLLNGPHTVLSPVAYLSGVNIVRDACNHEVIGKYIHKVQFEELMQTLNLPMDELQQFAADVLERFNNPYVDHQVTSIMLNSFPKFCARDLPGVKTYLERKGELPQGLVFGLAAIITYYKGGKREDGAEIVPNDAQEIMDLLKELWATGDTQKVTDGVLAATDIWGEDLHGVSGLAELLKKDLDLIQEKGMLEAVKTIL
;
A
#
# COMPACT_ATOMS: atom_id res chain seq x y z
N TYR A 1 -17.84 -9.90 -6.80
CA TYR A 1 -18.44 -8.96 -7.75
C TYR A 1 -18.18 -9.37 -9.21
N PRO A 2 -17.06 -10.05 -9.59
CA PRO A 2 -16.79 -10.37 -10.99
C PRO A 2 -17.94 -11.15 -11.67
N GLY A 3 -18.55 -12.13 -11.00
CA GLY A 3 -19.68 -12.87 -11.56
C GLY A 3 -20.89 -11.98 -11.94
N LYS A 4 -21.21 -10.96 -11.11
CA LYS A 4 -22.28 -9.98 -11.47
C LYS A 4 -21.90 -9.14 -12.67
N LEU A 5 -20.62 -8.81 -12.83
CA LEU A 5 -20.12 -8.10 -14.01
C LEU A 5 -20.28 -8.95 -15.26
N VAL A 6 -19.92 -10.24 -15.19
CA VAL A 6 -20.08 -11.16 -16.34
C VAL A 6 -21.54 -11.31 -16.73
N GLN A 7 -22.47 -11.41 -15.76
CA GLN A 7 -23.91 -11.38 -16.05
C GLN A 7 -24.35 -10.11 -16.78
N LEU A 8 -23.86 -8.94 -16.30
CA LEU A 8 -24.17 -7.66 -16.94
C LEU A 8 -23.63 -7.61 -18.39
N LEU A 9 -22.41 -8.07 -18.60
CA LEU A 9 -21.79 -8.13 -19.93
C LEU A 9 -22.54 -9.09 -20.85
N PHE A 10 -22.99 -10.24 -20.35
CA PHE A 10 -23.77 -11.19 -21.12
C PHE A 10 -25.16 -10.62 -21.48
N HIS A 11 -25.84 -9.95 -20.53
CA HIS A 11 -27.10 -9.26 -20.82
C HIS A 11 -26.93 -8.18 -21.89
N ARG A 12 -25.83 -7.42 -21.81
CA ARG A 12 -25.51 -6.40 -22.81
C ARG A 12 -25.25 -7.03 -24.19
N TYR A 13 -24.45 -8.09 -24.26
CA TYR A 13 -24.20 -8.87 -25.47
C TYR A 13 -25.51 -9.33 -26.12
N LYS A 14 -26.41 -9.92 -25.35
CA LYS A 14 -27.73 -10.36 -25.83
C LYS A 14 -28.61 -9.21 -26.30
N TYR A 15 -28.65 -8.11 -25.53
CA TYR A 15 -29.50 -6.95 -25.84
C TYR A 15 -29.11 -6.28 -27.15
N PHE A 16 -27.83 -6.22 -27.46
CA PHE A 16 -27.31 -5.60 -28.69
C PHE A 16 -26.94 -6.64 -29.78
N ASP A 17 -27.38 -7.86 -29.65
CA ASP A 17 -27.14 -8.95 -30.61
C ASP A 17 -25.66 -9.12 -31.00
N GLY A 18 -24.76 -8.99 -30.04
CA GLY A 18 -23.33 -9.12 -30.24
C GLY A 18 -22.67 -8.00 -31.05
N ASP A 19 -23.32 -6.84 -31.20
CA ASP A 19 -22.76 -5.69 -31.91
C ASP A 19 -21.38 -5.30 -31.31
N PRO A 20 -20.28 -5.38 -32.09
CA PRO A 20 -18.93 -5.08 -31.60
C PRO A 20 -18.74 -3.63 -31.18
N THR A 21 -19.59 -2.70 -31.66
CA THR A 21 -19.54 -1.27 -31.27
C THR A 21 -20.12 -1.01 -29.89
N LYS A 22 -20.70 -2.02 -29.27
CA LYS A 22 -21.37 -1.94 -27.96
C LYS A 22 -20.53 -2.55 -26.82
N GLY A 23 -19.25 -2.77 -27.03
CA GLY A 23 -18.30 -3.12 -25.99
C GLY A 23 -18.19 -2.05 -24.89
N LEU A 24 -17.47 -2.34 -23.83
CA LEU A 24 -17.25 -1.44 -22.71
C LEU A 24 -15.77 -1.28 -22.41
N ILE A 25 -15.38 -0.08 -21.98
CA ILE A 25 -14.11 0.15 -21.30
C ILE A 25 -14.35 -0.09 -19.81
N ILE A 26 -13.62 -1.03 -19.23
CA ILE A 26 -13.77 -1.47 -17.83
C ILE A 26 -12.54 -1.00 -17.06
N MET A 27 -12.76 -0.17 -16.04
CA MET A 27 -11.72 0.47 -15.24
C MET A 27 -11.92 0.09 -13.76
N PRO A 28 -11.43 -1.07 -13.28
CA PRO A 28 -11.50 -1.45 -11.87
C PRO A 28 -10.67 -0.52 -11.01
N CYS A 29 -11.13 -0.20 -9.80
CA CYS A 29 -10.45 0.67 -8.84
C CYS A 29 -10.13 -0.07 -7.52
N GLU A 30 -10.16 -1.39 -7.51
CA GLU A 30 -9.79 -2.20 -6.35
C GLU A 30 -8.30 -2.04 -6.03
N LEU A 31 -7.98 -2.07 -4.73
CA LEU A 31 -6.60 -1.98 -4.23
C LEU A 31 -5.83 -3.31 -4.40
N ILE A 32 -5.82 -3.80 -5.63
CA ILE A 32 -5.13 -5.03 -6.06
C ILE A 32 -4.14 -4.61 -7.13
N PHE A 33 -2.88 -5.03 -6.99
CA PHE A 33 -1.87 -4.78 -8.02
C PHE A 33 -2.31 -5.44 -9.33
N LEU A 34 -2.22 -4.70 -10.45
CA LEU A 34 -2.71 -5.12 -11.77
C LEU A 34 -4.18 -5.59 -11.74
N ASN A 35 -5.04 -4.86 -11.03
CA ASN A 35 -6.44 -5.19 -10.79
C ASN A 35 -7.22 -5.54 -12.08
N GLY A 36 -6.95 -4.85 -13.18
CA GLY A 36 -7.58 -5.12 -14.48
C GLY A 36 -7.18 -6.47 -15.08
N HIS A 37 -5.90 -6.86 -14.96
CA HIS A 37 -5.44 -8.17 -15.43
C HIS A 37 -6.13 -9.29 -14.65
N HIS A 38 -6.17 -9.21 -13.33
CA HIS A 38 -6.87 -10.18 -12.49
C HIS A 38 -8.38 -10.21 -12.75
N LEU A 39 -9.01 -9.04 -12.96
CA LEU A 39 -10.42 -8.99 -13.31
C LEU A 39 -10.71 -9.66 -14.66
N LYS A 40 -9.86 -9.42 -15.67
CA LYS A 40 -9.95 -10.06 -16.99
C LYS A 40 -9.87 -11.58 -16.88
N GLU A 41 -8.91 -12.09 -16.09
CA GLU A 41 -8.79 -13.53 -15.81
C GLU A 41 -10.04 -14.08 -15.12
N CYS A 42 -10.55 -13.41 -14.09
CA CYS A 42 -11.80 -13.81 -13.42
C CYS A 42 -12.99 -13.85 -14.40
N ILE A 43 -13.12 -12.87 -15.31
CA ILE A 43 -14.19 -12.86 -16.30
C ILE A 43 -14.10 -14.09 -17.21
N TYR A 44 -12.91 -14.43 -17.71
CA TYR A 44 -12.74 -15.64 -18.51
C TYR A 44 -13.07 -16.93 -17.72
N GLN A 45 -12.65 -17.02 -16.47
CA GLN A 45 -13.00 -18.15 -15.60
C GLN A 45 -14.51 -18.30 -15.43
N TYR A 46 -15.25 -17.20 -15.25
CA TYR A 46 -16.71 -17.24 -15.18
C TYR A 46 -17.36 -17.60 -16.52
N ILE A 47 -16.85 -17.12 -17.64
CA ILE A 47 -17.34 -17.51 -18.98
C ILE A 47 -17.17 -19.01 -19.19
N GLU A 48 -16.02 -19.59 -18.81
CA GLU A 48 -15.79 -21.03 -18.89
C GLU A 48 -16.67 -21.80 -17.91
N LEU A 49 -16.80 -21.35 -16.68
CA LEU A 49 -17.63 -21.98 -15.64
C LEU A 49 -19.10 -22.07 -16.07
N TRP A 50 -19.62 -21.04 -16.73
CA TRP A 50 -21.02 -20.96 -17.17
C TRP A 50 -21.21 -21.42 -18.62
N LYS A 51 -20.27 -22.13 -19.20
CA LYS A 51 -20.32 -22.58 -20.60
C LYS A 51 -21.63 -23.32 -20.96
N GLU A 52 -22.08 -24.21 -20.07
CA GLU A 52 -23.33 -24.96 -20.27
C GLU A 52 -24.56 -24.03 -20.19
N ASP A 53 -24.56 -23.09 -19.23
CA ASP A 53 -25.67 -22.13 -19.06
C ASP A 53 -25.72 -21.11 -20.22
N LEU A 54 -24.60 -20.74 -20.77
CA LEU A 54 -24.48 -19.86 -21.95
C LEU A 54 -24.93 -20.56 -23.22
N GLY A 55 -24.76 -21.87 -23.30
CA GLY A 55 -25.22 -22.72 -24.41
C GLY A 55 -24.68 -22.26 -25.78
N ALA A 56 -25.58 -22.00 -26.73
CA ALA A 56 -25.23 -21.56 -28.08
C ALA A 56 -24.55 -20.18 -28.14
N ASP A 57 -24.74 -19.35 -27.12
CA ASP A 57 -24.14 -18.01 -27.04
C ASP A 57 -22.69 -18.00 -26.55
N TYR A 58 -22.18 -19.11 -26.00
CA TYR A 58 -20.86 -19.19 -25.35
C TYR A 58 -19.73 -18.65 -26.24
N GLU A 59 -19.56 -19.19 -27.44
CA GLU A 59 -18.47 -18.80 -28.34
C GLU A 59 -18.62 -17.34 -28.81
N GLY A 60 -19.86 -16.94 -29.15
CA GLY A 60 -20.17 -15.57 -29.55
C GLY A 60 -19.88 -14.56 -28.46
N PHE A 61 -20.33 -14.82 -27.24
CA PHE A 61 -20.11 -13.96 -26.08
C PHE A 61 -18.63 -13.86 -25.72
N LYS A 62 -17.92 -14.98 -25.67
CA LYS A 62 -16.48 -15.03 -25.42
C LYS A 62 -15.69 -14.20 -26.44
N SER A 63 -16.01 -14.38 -27.73
CA SER A 63 -15.41 -13.60 -28.81
C SER A 63 -15.73 -12.12 -28.74
N TRP A 64 -16.98 -11.75 -28.44
CA TRP A 64 -17.40 -10.36 -28.27
C TRP A 64 -16.68 -9.70 -27.07
N PHE A 65 -16.60 -10.38 -25.93
CA PHE A 65 -15.83 -9.86 -24.79
C PHE A 65 -14.35 -9.65 -25.14
N THR A 66 -13.72 -10.63 -25.78
CA THR A 66 -12.31 -10.56 -26.15
C THR A 66 -11.98 -9.40 -27.10
N ASN A 67 -12.85 -9.15 -28.08
CA ASN A 67 -12.54 -8.24 -29.19
C ASN A 67 -13.19 -6.85 -29.03
N SER A 68 -14.23 -6.72 -28.19
CA SER A 68 -15.02 -5.49 -28.08
C SER A 68 -15.00 -4.88 -26.69
N CYS A 69 -14.54 -5.59 -25.64
CA CYS A 69 -14.39 -5.04 -24.32
C CYS A 69 -12.92 -4.78 -23.99
N TYR A 70 -12.67 -3.65 -23.35
CA TYR A 70 -11.34 -3.15 -23.05
C TYR A 70 -11.17 -3.09 -21.54
N VAL A 71 -10.34 -3.95 -20.96
CA VAL A 71 -10.10 -3.99 -19.51
C VAL A 71 -8.79 -3.31 -19.20
N CYS A 72 -8.85 -2.16 -18.55
CA CYS A 72 -7.70 -1.40 -18.09
C CYS A 72 -7.24 -1.89 -16.72
N ALA A 73 -5.95 -1.86 -16.41
CA ALA A 73 -5.49 -1.88 -15.03
C ALA A 73 -5.41 -0.44 -14.49
N THR A 74 -5.69 -0.23 -13.22
CA THR A 74 -5.68 1.13 -12.66
C THR A 74 -5.04 1.19 -11.29
N LEU A 75 -4.33 2.30 -11.04
CA LEU A 75 -3.82 2.68 -9.73
C LEU A 75 -4.55 3.93 -9.26
N VAL A 76 -5.20 3.85 -8.12
CA VAL A 76 -5.79 5.01 -7.43
C VAL A 76 -4.95 5.41 -6.24
N ASP A 77 -4.71 6.71 -6.08
CA ASP A 77 -4.00 7.27 -4.94
C ASP A 77 -4.75 8.51 -4.41
N ARG A 78 -5.41 8.32 -3.27
CA ARG A 78 -6.06 9.36 -2.49
C ARG A 78 -6.25 8.86 -1.07
N ILE A 79 -5.88 9.66 -0.07
CA ILE A 79 -6.17 9.33 1.33
C ILE A 79 -7.64 9.65 1.61
N VAL A 80 -8.40 8.63 1.99
CA VAL A 80 -9.83 8.71 2.30
C VAL A 80 -10.06 8.17 3.73
N PRO A 81 -10.07 9.03 4.76
CA PRO A 81 -10.34 8.63 6.13
C PRO A 81 -11.74 8.04 6.36
N GLY A 82 -12.65 8.29 5.44
CA GLY A 82 -14.01 7.75 5.46
C GLY A 82 -15.06 8.73 5.98
N PHE A 83 -16.04 8.23 6.73
CA PHE A 83 -17.17 9.03 7.19
C PHE A 83 -16.76 10.04 8.27
N PRO A 84 -17.02 11.36 8.07
CA PRO A 84 -16.60 12.43 8.96
C PRO A 84 -17.48 12.52 10.22
N ARG A 85 -17.30 11.60 11.17
CA ARG A 85 -18.18 11.45 12.35
C ARG A 85 -18.30 12.69 13.23
N LYS A 86 -17.24 13.49 13.31
CA LYS A 86 -17.21 14.71 14.12
C LYS A 86 -17.91 15.89 13.43
N GLU A 87 -17.77 15.98 12.11
CA GLU A 87 -18.21 17.11 11.29
C GLU A 87 -19.54 16.86 10.56
N ILE A 88 -20.09 15.66 10.66
CA ILE A 88 -21.27 15.25 9.85
C ILE A 88 -22.50 16.13 10.06
N ALA A 89 -22.72 16.61 11.30
CA ALA A 89 -23.88 17.47 11.60
C ALA A 89 -23.79 18.81 10.85
N ASP A 90 -22.62 19.44 10.86
CA ASP A 90 -22.37 20.71 10.18
C ASP A 90 -22.40 20.54 8.67
N ILE A 91 -21.86 19.42 8.15
CA ILE A 91 -21.89 19.08 6.73
C ILE A 91 -23.34 18.93 6.26
N GLN A 92 -24.16 18.15 6.97
CA GLN A 92 -25.56 17.92 6.60
C GLN A 92 -26.39 19.20 6.66
N GLN A 93 -26.09 20.11 7.59
CA GLN A 93 -26.72 21.42 7.63
C GLN A 93 -26.39 22.25 6.37
N LYS A 94 -25.12 22.21 5.91
CA LYS A 94 -24.66 22.95 4.72
C LYS A 94 -25.26 22.40 3.42
N ILE A 95 -25.35 21.07 3.27
CA ILE A 95 -25.89 20.43 2.06
C ILE A 95 -27.42 20.37 2.04
N SER A 96 -28.11 20.71 3.17
CA SER A 96 -29.55 20.77 3.30
C SER A 96 -30.30 19.43 3.15
N TYR A 97 -29.59 18.29 3.25
CA TYR A 97 -30.18 16.94 3.26
C TYR A 97 -29.36 16.00 4.12
N LYS A 98 -29.94 14.87 4.50
CA LYS A 98 -29.25 13.81 5.26
C LYS A 98 -28.57 12.84 4.29
N ASP A 99 -27.24 12.76 4.38
CA ASP A 99 -26.45 11.78 3.66
C ASP A 99 -25.69 10.88 4.66
N ASN A 100 -25.93 9.58 4.60
CA ASN A 100 -25.28 8.60 5.45
C ASN A 100 -24.02 8.00 4.78
N LEU A 101 -23.71 8.40 3.55
CA LEU A 101 -22.59 7.90 2.74
C LEU A 101 -21.53 8.97 2.47
N VAL A 102 -21.60 10.11 3.18
CA VAL A 102 -20.56 11.14 3.07
C VAL A 102 -19.19 10.56 3.39
N VAL A 103 -18.21 10.81 2.54
CA VAL A 103 -16.81 10.47 2.77
C VAL A 103 -15.96 11.72 2.73
N GLN A 104 -15.05 11.80 3.69
CA GLN A 104 -13.99 12.79 3.71
C GLN A 104 -12.80 12.28 2.93
N ALA A 105 -12.15 13.15 2.15
CA ALA A 105 -10.96 12.82 1.39
C ALA A 105 -10.01 14.02 1.33
N GLU A 106 -8.73 13.76 1.17
CA GLU A 106 -7.75 14.81 0.86
C GLU A 106 -8.02 15.46 -0.50
N ILE A 107 -7.45 16.63 -0.74
CA ILE A 107 -7.56 17.34 -2.04
C ILE A 107 -6.75 16.60 -3.10
N PHE A 108 -5.57 16.07 -2.75
CA PHE A 108 -4.74 15.29 -3.66
C PHE A 108 -5.52 14.09 -4.21
N HIS A 109 -5.37 13.83 -5.48
CA HIS A 109 -5.84 12.63 -6.14
C HIS A 109 -4.94 12.32 -7.32
N LEU A 110 -4.73 11.03 -7.57
CA LEU A 110 -4.05 10.51 -8.75
C LEU A 110 -4.77 9.24 -9.19
N TRP A 111 -5.13 9.19 -10.47
CA TRP A 111 -5.66 8.00 -11.10
C TRP A 111 -4.82 7.66 -12.33
N VAL A 112 -4.01 6.60 -12.22
CA VAL A 112 -3.25 6.08 -13.34
C VAL A 112 -4.08 4.97 -14.00
N ILE A 113 -4.24 5.04 -15.29
CA ILE A 113 -4.98 4.08 -16.10
C ILE A 113 -4.00 3.48 -17.12
N GLU A 114 -3.69 2.20 -16.95
CA GLU A 114 -2.93 1.45 -17.93
C GLU A 114 -3.83 1.13 -19.12
N ARG A 115 -3.36 1.40 -20.32
CA ARG A 115 -4.11 1.06 -21.53
C ARG A 115 -4.31 -0.46 -21.65
N PRO A 116 -5.42 -0.94 -22.18
CA PRO A 116 -5.58 -2.35 -22.53
C PRO A 116 -4.71 -2.72 -23.75
N GLU A 117 -4.40 -4.00 -23.89
CA GLU A 117 -3.51 -4.50 -24.95
C GLU A 117 -3.97 -4.13 -26.37
N ASN A 118 -5.29 -4.09 -26.59
CA ASN A 118 -5.93 -3.87 -27.90
C ASN A 118 -6.38 -2.42 -28.14
N MET A 119 -5.82 -1.45 -27.39
CA MET A 119 -6.09 -0.02 -27.54
C MET A 119 -4.82 0.77 -27.22
N THR A 120 -4.52 1.80 -27.97
CA THR A 120 -3.42 2.71 -27.68
C THR A 120 -3.77 3.71 -26.60
N CYS A 121 -2.78 4.35 -25.98
CA CYS A 121 -3.03 5.45 -25.02
C CYS A 121 -3.78 6.61 -25.68
N GLU A 122 -3.55 6.89 -26.96
CA GLU A 122 -4.20 7.98 -27.70
C GLU A 122 -5.67 7.68 -27.94
N GLU A 123 -6.01 6.46 -28.36
CA GLU A 123 -7.39 6.01 -28.50
C GLU A 123 -8.12 6.04 -27.15
N LEU A 124 -7.49 5.57 -26.08
CA LEU A 124 -8.11 5.63 -24.74
C LEU A 124 -8.34 7.06 -24.27
N ARG A 125 -7.43 8.01 -24.55
CA ARG A 125 -7.63 9.44 -24.27
C ARG A 125 -8.76 10.05 -25.08
N ALA A 126 -9.00 9.58 -26.29
CA ALA A 126 -10.11 10.04 -27.12
C ALA A 126 -11.46 9.57 -26.53
N GLU A 127 -11.53 8.32 -26.10
CA GLU A 127 -12.75 7.72 -25.52
C GLU A 127 -12.99 8.21 -24.07
N PHE A 128 -11.94 8.41 -23.28
CA PHE A 128 -12.02 8.87 -21.89
C PHE A 128 -11.12 10.09 -21.63
N PRO A 129 -11.55 11.31 -22.01
CA PRO A 129 -10.74 12.53 -21.95
C PRO A 129 -10.69 13.17 -20.55
N ALA A 130 -10.54 12.38 -19.46
CA ALA A 130 -10.55 12.86 -18.07
C ALA A 130 -9.40 13.85 -17.77
N GLU A 131 -8.26 13.72 -18.46
CA GLU A 131 -7.14 14.68 -18.37
C GLU A 131 -7.57 16.11 -18.76
N LYS A 132 -8.51 16.25 -19.71
CA LYS A 132 -9.04 17.56 -20.17
C LYS A 132 -9.97 18.22 -19.15
N ALA A 133 -10.46 17.47 -18.17
CA ALA A 133 -11.32 18.01 -17.10
C ALA A 133 -10.50 18.66 -15.96
N GLY A 134 -9.17 18.75 -16.08
CA GLY A 134 -8.30 19.30 -15.04
C GLY A 134 -8.10 18.34 -13.86
N LEU A 135 -8.46 17.06 -14.03
CA LEU A 135 -8.25 16.01 -13.05
C LEU A 135 -6.84 15.43 -13.19
N HIS A 136 -6.24 15.02 -12.08
CA HIS A 136 -4.94 14.36 -12.09
C HIS A 136 -5.12 12.87 -12.46
N VAL A 137 -5.43 12.64 -13.74
CA VAL A 137 -5.56 11.33 -14.38
C VAL A 137 -4.43 11.15 -15.36
N LEU A 138 -3.77 10.01 -15.34
CA LEU A 138 -2.69 9.67 -16.26
C LEU A 138 -3.07 8.41 -17.03
N ILE A 139 -3.08 8.48 -18.36
CA ILE A 139 -3.20 7.31 -19.22
C ILE A 139 -1.78 6.90 -19.62
N ALA A 140 -1.38 5.67 -19.26
CA ALA A 140 -0.02 5.18 -19.39
C ALA A 140 0.05 3.83 -20.11
N GLU A 141 1.23 3.50 -20.63
CA GLU A 141 1.54 2.17 -21.18
C GLU A 141 1.52 1.09 -20.12
N SER A 142 1.95 1.42 -18.89
CA SER A 142 1.90 0.56 -17.71
C SER A 142 1.68 1.36 -16.43
N GLU A 143 0.88 0.83 -15.51
CA GLU A 143 0.70 1.41 -14.16
C GLU A 143 1.84 1.02 -13.21
N LYS A 144 2.64 0.01 -13.56
CA LYS A 144 3.65 -0.59 -12.69
C LYS A 144 4.66 0.41 -12.11
N PRO A 145 5.29 1.33 -12.89
CA PRO A 145 6.24 2.29 -12.32
C PRO A 145 5.60 3.22 -11.28
N TYR A 146 4.35 3.61 -11.50
CA TYR A 146 3.60 4.46 -10.59
C TYR A 146 3.19 3.72 -9.33
N HIS A 147 2.84 2.44 -9.47
CA HIS A 147 2.56 1.55 -8.34
C HIS A 147 3.80 1.37 -7.47
N GLU A 148 4.93 1.03 -8.07
CA GLU A 148 6.21 0.86 -7.37
C GLU A 148 6.58 2.15 -6.62
N ARG A 149 6.50 3.32 -7.28
CA ARG A 149 6.75 4.62 -6.66
C ARG A 149 5.85 4.88 -5.45
N LYS A 150 4.52 4.63 -5.60
CA LYS A 150 3.56 4.82 -4.52
C LYS A 150 3.84 3.88 -3.34
N VAL A 151 4.01 2.58 -3.62
CA VAL A 151 4.25 1.58 -2.58
C VAL A 151 5.54 1.89 -1.82
N THR A 152 6.59 2.26 -2.53
CA THR A 152 7.91 2.52 -1.94
C THR A 152 7.95 3.87 -1.21
N LEU A 153 7.51 4.98 -1.81
CA LEU A 153 7.71 6.31 -1.24
C LEU A 153 6.54 6.84 -0.39
N LEU A 154 5.37 6.21 -0.44
CA LEU A 154 4.26 6.56 0.45
C LEU A 154 4.01 5.46 1.47
N ASN A 155 3.79 4.23 1.02
CA ASN A 155 3.37 3.15 1.91
C ASN A 155 4.54 2.60 2.75
N GLY A 156 5.75 2.53 2.19
CA GLY A 156 6.96 2.10 2.89
C GLY A 156 7.26 2.98 4.11
N PRO A 157 7.49 4.30 3.96
CA PRO A 157 7.72 5.18 5.09
C PRO A 157 6.62 5.11 6.15
N HIS A 158 5.34 5.02 5.75
CA HIS A 158 4.23 4.83 6.69
C HIS A 158 4.40 3.57 7.55
N THR A 159 4.85 2.46 6.94
CA THR A 159 4.98 1.17 7.62
C THR A 159 6.02 1.23 8.72
N VAL A 160 7.19 1.83 8.45
CA VAL A 160 8.30 1.88 9.42
C VAL A 160 8.24 3.07 10.37
N LEU A 161 7.69 4.22 9.96
CA LEU A 161 7.53 5.37 10.85
C LEU A 161 6.50 5.11 11.97
N SER A 162 5.44 4.33 11.66
CA SER A 162 4.32 4.18 12.58
C SER A 162 4.71 3.51 13.90
N PRO A 163 5.43 2.36 13.93
CA PRO A 163 5.90 1.78 15.20
C PRO A 163 6.95 2.66 15.89
N VAL A 164 7.84 3.32 15.15
CA VAL A 164 8.81 4.26 15.72
C VAL A 164 8.09 5.42 16.40
N ALA A 165 7.13 6.05 15.76
CA ALA A 165 6.34 7.13 16.33
C ALA A 165 5.54 6.67 17.55
N TYR A 166 4.81 5.55 17.41
CA TYR A 166 3.98 5.02 18.48
C TYR A 166 4.77 4.70 19.73
N LEU A 167 5.88 3.97 19.59
CA LEU A 167 6.74 3.59 20.72
C LEU A 167 7.48 4.78 21.33
N SER A 168 7.60 5.90 20.60
CA SER A 168 8.11 7.18 21.08
C SER A 168 7.02 8.10 21.69
N GLY A 169 5.77 7.62 21.86
CA GLY A 169 4.68 8.39 22.44
C GLY A 169 3.90 9.26 21.45
N VAL A 170 4.19 9.20 20.16
CA VAL A 170 3.52 10.00 19.11
C VAL A 170 2.45 9.16 18.41
N ASN A 171 1.21 9.66 18.34
CA ASN A 171 0.05 8.88 17.90
C ASN A 171 -0.46 9.23 16.50
N ILE A 172 -0.06 10.37 15.94
CA ILE A 172 -0.56 10.91 14.68
C ILE A 172 0.60 11.10 13.70
N VAL A 173 0.42 10.73 12.45
CA VAL A 173 1.45 10.83 11.39
C VAL A 173 1.97 12.26 11.26
N ARG A 174 1.10 13.27 11.23
CA ARG A 174 1.48 14.68 11.16
C ARG A 174 2.42 15.08 12.29
N ASP A 175 2.12 14.66 13.52
CA ASP A 175 2.93 14.99 14.68
C ASP A 175 4.29 14.28 14.63
N ALA A 176 4.32 13.05 14.09
CA ALA A 176 5.58 12.32 13.82
C ALA A 176 6.45 13.04 12.79
N CYS A 177 5.87 13.52 11.68
CA CYS A 177 6.59 14.29 10.67
C CYS A 177 7.17 15.61 11.20
N ASN A 178 6.47 16.26 12.12
CA ASN A 178 6.91 17.53 12.74
C ASN A 178 7.79 17.33 13.99
N HIS A 179 7.96 16.10 14.46
CA HIS A 179 8.84 15.80 15.57
C HIS A 179 10.31 15.89 15.15
N GLU A 180 11.14 16.61 15.91
CA GLU A 180 12.53 16.90 15.54
C GLU A 180 13.36 15.65 15.15
N VAL A 181 13.23 14.58 15.91
CA VAL A 181 14.00 13.34 15.70
C VAL A 181 13.28 12.43 14.69
N ILE A 182 11.99 12.18 14.89
CA ILE A 182 11.22 11.25 14.04
C ILE A 182 11.10 11.81 12.62
N GLY A 183 10.95 13.13 12.46
CA GLY A 183 10.94 13.77 11.14
C GLY A 183 12.24 13.55 10.35
N LYS A 184 13.40 13.62 11.03
CA LYS A 184 14.70 13.28 10.41
C LYS A 184 14.78 11.80 10.02
N TYR A 185 14.26 10.91 10.86
CA TYR A 185 14.19 9.48 10.55
C TYR A 185 13.32 9.21 9.31
N ILE A 186 12.15 9.83 9.23
CA ILE A 186 11.27 9.71 8.05
C ILE A 186 11.99 10.19 6.80
N HIS A 187 12.67 11.35 6.87
CA HIS A 187 13.45 11.89 5.76
C HIS A 187 14.55 10.92 5.31
N LYS A 188 15.33 10.37 6.25
CA LYS A 188 16.36 9.38 5.96
C LYS A 188 15.80 8.17 5.22
N VAL A 189 14.75 7.55 5.76
CA VAL A 189 14.10 6.38 5.14
C VAL A 189 13.59 6.69 3.75
N GLN A 190 12.90 7.81 3.57
CA GLN A 190 12.22 8.12 2.32
C GLN A 190 13.17 8.61 1.23
N PHE A 191 14.04 9.59 1.54
CA PHE A 191 14.88 10.27 0.54
C PHE A 191 16.26 9.61 0.36
N GLU A 192 16.85 9.09 1.43
CA GLU A 192 18.21 8.57 1.38
C GLU A 192 18.26 7.04 1.12
N GLU A 193 17.20 6.32 1.53
CA GLU A 193 17.15 4.87 1.39
C GLU A 193 16.15 4.41 0.32
N LEU A 194 14.85 4.54 0.53
CA LEU A 194 13.83 4.02 -0.38
C LEU A 194 13.88 4.65 -1.78
N MET A 195 14.09 5.95 -1.87
CA MET A 195 14.20 6.64 -3.18
C MET A 195 15.32 6.06 -4.05
N GLN A 196 16.41 5.57 -3.43
CA GLN A 196 17.54 4.99 -4.15
C GLN A 196 17.24 3.61 -4.76
N THR A 197 16.10 3.02 -4.43
CA THR A 197 15.71 1.67 -4.90
C THR A 197 14.83 1.69 -6.13
N LEU A 198 14.37 2.86 -6.56
CA LEU A 198 13.46 3.02 -7.70
C LEU A 198 14.20 3.33 -9.02
N ASN A 199 13.54 2.99 -10.15
CA ASN A 199 14.08 3.18 -11.51
C ASN A 199 13.33 4.29 -12.27
N LEU A 200 12.99 5.39 -11.60
CA LEU A 200 12.37 6.58 -12.20
C LEU A 200 13.34 7.76 -12.15
N PRO A 201 13.13 8.81 -12.96
CA PRO A 201 13.93 10.03 -12.88
C PRO A 201 13.96 10.60 -11.46
N MET A 202 15.15 11.00 -10.99
CA MET A 202 15.34 11.42 -9.60
C MET A 202 14.53 12.67 -9.24
N ASP A 203 14.34 13.58 -10.15
CA ASP A 203 13.53 14.79 -10.00
C ASP A 203 12.04 14.45 -9.79
N GLU A 204 11.50 13.49 -10.53
CA GLU A 204 10.14 13.00 -10.34
C GLU A 204 9.97 12.29 -8.97
N LEU A 205 10.98 11.52 -8.56
CA LEU A 205 10.96 10.84 -7.25
C LEU A 205 11.03 11.84 -6.10
N GLN A 206 11.90 12.86 -6.21
CA GLN A 206 12.02 13.92 -5.21
C GLN A 206 10.73 14.73 -5.09
N GLN A 207 10.11 15.08 -6.21
CA GLN A 207 8.83 15.80 -6.18
C GLN A 207 7.74 14.95 -5.53
N PHE A 208 7.62 13.69 -5.94
CA PHE A 208 6.61 12.79 -5.35
C PHE A 208 6.83 12.56 -3.85
N ALA A 209 8.08 12.39 -3.40
CA ALA A 209 8.38 12.24 -1.97
C ALA A 209 8.05 13.51 -1.18
N ALA A 210 8.31 14.69 -1.73
CA ALA A 210 7.93 15.97 -1.12
C ALA A 210 6.40 16.12 -1.03
N ASP A 211 5.68 15.79 -2.09
CA ASP A 211 4.20 15.77 -2.10
C ASP A 211 3.63 14.80 -1.04
N VAL A 212 4.27 13.65 -0.87
CA VAL A 212 3.89 12.68 0.19
C VAL A 212 4.08 13.28 1.58
N LEU A 213 5.19 13.95 1.86
CA LEU A 213 5.40 14.62 3.16
C LEU A 213 4.38 15.74 3.40
N GLU A 214 3.99 16.49 2.37
CA GLU A 214 2.93 17.48 2.48
C GLU A 214 1.59 16.82 2.85
N ARG A 215 1.27 15.69 2.23
CA ARG A 215 0.06 14.89 2.53
C ARG A 215 0.09 14.33 3.95
N PHE A 216 1.26 13.88 4.45
CA PHE A 216 1.44 13.42 5.83
C PHE A 216 1.22 14.56 6.84
N ASN A 217 1.58 15.78 6.46
CA ASN A 217 1.40 17.00 7.27
C ASN A 217 0.01 17.63 7.12
N ASN A 218 -0.94 17.01 6.44
CA ASN A 218 -2.29 17.56 6.24
C ASN A 218 -2.97 17.88 7.59
N PRO A 219 -3.26 19.17 7.88
CA PRO A 219 -3.81 19.61 9.17
C PRO A 219 -5.24 19.15 9.42
N TYR A 220 -5.94 18.73 8.37
CA TYR A 220 -7.33 18.29 8.45
C TYR A 220 -7.49 16.78 8.65
N VAL A 221 -6.39 16.03 8.70
CA VAL A 221 -6.41 14.57 8.83
C VAL A 221 -5.58 14.13 10.04
N ASP A 222 -6.24 13.67 11.08
CA ASP A 222 -5.59 13.04 12.24
C ASP A 222 -5.36 11.55 11.95
N HIS A 223 -4.40 11.23 11.07
CA HIS A 223 -4.10 9.87 10.67
C HIS A 223 -3.40 9.14 11.82
N GLN A 224 -4.12 8.23 12.48
CA GLN A 224 -3.62 7.49 13.62
C GLN A 224 -2.59 6.45 13.18
N VAL A 225 -1.39 6.46 13.77
CA VAL A 225 -0.34 5.49 13.46
C VAL A 225 -0.77 4.06 13.77
N THR A 226 -1.63 3.85 14.77
CA THR A 226 -2.17 2.53 15.11
C THR A 226 -3.04 1.92 14.00
N SER A 227 -3.72 2.73 13.19
CA SER A 227 -4.47 2.22 12.03
C SER A 227 -3.56 1.72 10.91
N ILE A 228 -2.34 2.28 10.84
CA ILE A 228 -1.32 1.86 9.88
C ILE A 228 -0.64 0.57 10.35
N MET A 229 -0.49 0.40 11.66
CA MET A 229 0.24 -0.72 12.28
C MET A 229 -0.51 -2.06 12.27
N LEU A 230 -1.76 -2.09 11.82
CA LEU A 230 -2.49 -3.34 11.58
C LEU A 230 -1.77 -4.18 10.52
N ASN A 231 -1.51 -5.46 10.81
CA ASN A 231 -0.82 -6.38 9.88
C ASN A 231 0.55 -5.81 9.40
N SER A 232 1.42 -5.43 10.33
CA SER A 232 2.69 -4.77 10.02
C SER A 232 3.66 -5.68 9.27
N PHE A 233 3.72 -6.97 9.60
CA PHE A 233 4.63 -7.93 8.94
C PHE A 233 4.33 -8.12 7.46
N PRO A 234 3.10 -8.46 7.03
CA PRO A 234 2.76 -8.52 5.61
C PRO A 234 2.99 -7.20 4.88
N LYS A 235 2.78 -6.06 5.54
CA LYS A 235 3.06 -4.74 4.94
C LYS A 235 4.55 -4.52 4.74
N PHE A 236 5.40 -4.82 5.73
CA PHE A 236 6.84 -4.69 5.59
C PHE A 236 7.35 -5.63 4.47
N CYS A 237 6.89 -6.87 4.44
CA CYS A 237 7.23 -7.84 3.39
C CYS A 237 6.95 -7.30 1.98
N ALA A 238 5.77 -6.71 1.78
CA ALA A 238 5.34 -6.23 0.47
C ALA A 238 5.89 -4.85 0.08
N ARG A 239 6.24 -3.98 1.06
CA ARG A 239 6.54 -2.57 0.82
C ARG A 239 8.01 -2.20 1.02
N ASP A 240 8.65 -2.78 2.04
CA ASP A 240 9.95 -2.34 2.53
C ASP A 240 11.05 -3.39 2.29
N LEU A 241 10.75 -4.68 2.45
CA LEU A 241 11.72 -5.76 2.24
C LEU A 241 12.32 -5.78 0.82
N PRO A 242 11.56 -5.55 -0.27
CA PRO A 242 12.15 -5.39 -1.60
C PRO A 242 13.12 -4.21 -1.66
N GLY A 243 12.82 -3.11 -0.97
CA GLY A 243 13.68 -1.95 -0.83
C GLY A 243 14.98 -2.27 -0.10
N VAL A 244 14.92 -3.01 1.02
CA VAL A 244 16.11 -3.46 1.76
C VAL A 244 17.05 -4.24 0.86
N LYS A 245 16.53 -5.21 0.10
CA LYS A 245 17.31 -6.05 -0.82
C LYS A 245 17.92 -5.25 -1.97
N THR A 246 17.11 -4.42 -2.62
CA THR A 246 17.55 -3.58 -3.74
C THR A 246 18.61 -2.56 -3.30
N TYR A 247 18.45 -1.99 -2.10
CA TYR A 247 19.44 -1.05 -1.55
C TYR A 247 20.76 -1.75 -1.29
N LEU A 248 20.73 -2.93 -0.63
CA LEU A 248 21.93 -3.75 -0.40
C LEU A 248 22.63 -4.11 -1.73
N GLU A 249 21.87 -4.53 -2.74
CA GLU A 249 22.42 -4.85 -4.07
C GLU A 249 23.09 -3.63 -4.73
N ARG A 250 22.48 -2.45 -4.63
CA ARG A 250 22.96 -1.22 -5.30
C ARG A 250 24.09 -0.53 -4.57
N LYS A 251 24.08 -0.55 -3.22
CA LYS A 251 25.01 0.22 -2.37
C LYS A 251 26.07 -0.64 -1.69
N GLY A 252 25.87 -1.97 -1.61
CA GLY A 252 26.76 -2.87 -0.90
C GLY A 252 26.65 -2.79 0.64
N GLU A 253 25.65 -2.06 1.14
CA GLU A 253 25.37 -1.90 2.57
C GLU A 253 23.86 -1.94 2.82
N LEU A 254 23.46 -2.25 4.04
CA LEU A 254 22.05 -2.29 4.43
C LEU A 254 21.49 -0.87 4.70
N PRO A 255 20.22 -0.59 4.34
CA PRO A 255 19.55 0.67 4.69
C PRO A 255 19.22 0.68 6.19
N GLN A 256 20.01 1.41 6.97
CA GLN A 256 19.95 1.44 8.43
C GLN A 256 18.55 1.83 8.94
N GLY A 257 17.91 2.81 8.33
CA GLY A 257 16.58 3.27 8.74
C GLY A 257 15.50 2.23 8.50
N LEU A 258 15.53 1.52 7.37
CA LEU A 258 14.56 0.46 7.07
C LEU A 258 14.74 -0.75 8.00
N VAL A 259 15.98 -1.17 8.27
CA VAL A 259 16.24 -2.28 9.20
C VAL A 259 15.84 -1.89 10.63
N PHE A 260 16.12 -0.66 11.05
CA PHE A 260 15.63 -0.12 12.32
C PHE A 260 14.11 -0.09 12.38
N GLY A 261 13.43 0.24 11.29
CA GLY A 261 11.97 0.16 11.18
C GLY A 261 11.43 -1.26 11.41
N LEU A 262 12.12 -2.28 10.90
CA LEU A 262 11.81 -3.68 11.19
C LEU A 262 12.01 -4.00 12.68
N ALA A 263 13.11 -3.55 13.28
CA ALA A 263 13.34 -3.70 14.74
C ALA A 263 12.24 -3.03 15.57
N ALA A 264 11.76 -1.86 15.13
CA ALA A 264 10.64 -1.16 15.78
C ALA A 264 9.31 -1.95 15.64
N ILE A 265 9.02 -2.54 14.46
CA ILE A 265 7.89 -3.45 14.27
C ILE A 265 7.98 -4.61 15.26
N ILE A 266 9.09 -5.33 15.27
CA ILE A 266 9.30 -6.49 16.16
C ILE A 266 9.14 -6.10 17.63
N THR A 267 9.68 -4.92 18.02
CA THR A 267 9.52 -4.40 19.39
C THR A 267 8.07 -4.08 19.73
N TYR A 268 7.28 -3.54 18.79
CA TYR A 268 5.85 -3.30 19.00
C TYR A 268 5.09 -4.59 19.35
N TYR A 269 5.43 -5.70 18.69
CA TYR A 269 4.79 -7.00 18.97
C TYR A 269 5.22 -7.65 20.29
N LYS A 270 6.20 -7.09 21.00
CA LYS A 270 6.50 -7.47 22.39
C LYS A 270 5.31 -7.16 23.34
N GLY A 271 4.49 -6.17 22.97
CA GLY A 271 3.41 -5.73 23.84
C GLY A 271 3.90 -4.96 25.07
N GLY A 272 3.10 -5.00 26.12
CA GLY A 272 3.42 -4.31 27.37
C GLY A 272 2.90 -2.88 27.39
N LYS A 273 3.71 -1.94 27.92
CA LYS A 273 3.32 -0.52 28.07
C LYS A 273 4.39 0.39 27.52
N ARG A 274 3.96 1.49 26.93
CA ARG A 274 4.82 2.62 26.59
C ARG A 274 5.25 3.39 27.84
N GLU A 275 6.20 4.30 27.71
CA GLU A 275 6.66 5.17 28.81
C GLU A 275 5.54 6.05 29.40
N ASP A 276 4.58 6.47 28.60
CA ASP A 276 3.40 7.24 29.04
C ASP A 276 2.31 6.38 29.71
N GLY A 277 2.54 5.06 29.86
CA GLY A 277 1.63 4.10 30.49
C GLY A 277 0.56 3.53 29.57
N ALA A 278 0.47 3.96 28.31
CA ALA A 278 -0.46 3.40 27.34
C ALA A 278 -0.11 1.93 27.02
N GLU A 279 -1.13 1.08 26.95
CA GLU A 279 -0.95 -0.32 26.59
C GLU A 279 -0.61 -0.46 25.11
N ILE A 280 0.37 -1.34 24.82
CA ILE A 280 0.75 -1.72 23.46
C ILE A 280 -0.04 -2.98 23.12
N VAL A 281 -0.98 -2.85 22.18
CA VAL A 281 -1.87 -3.94 21.76
C VAL A 281 -1.67 -4.20 20.26
N PRO A 282 -0.73 -5.11 19.90
CA PRO A 282 -0.54 -5.51 18.50
C PRO A 282 -1.78 -6.22 17.95
N ASN A 283 -1.97 -6.10 16.63
CA ASN A 283 -3.06 -6.78 15.93
C ASN A 283 -2.57 -7.23 14.55
N ASP A 284 -2.45 -8.55 14.39
CA ASP A 284 -2.02 -9.24 13.17
C ASP A 284 -2.64 -10.64 13.14
N ALA A 285 -2.29 -11.46 12.15
CA ALA A 285 -2.66 -12.87 12.12
C ALA A 285 -2.20 -13.59 13.40
N GLN A 286 -3.04 -14.53 13.89
CA GLN A 286 -2.80 -15.18 15.18
C GLN A 286 -1.44 -15.90 15.22
N GLU A 287 -1.05 -16.50 14.10
CA GLU A 287 0.24 -17.21 13.96
C GLU A 287 1.44 -16.28 14.18
N ILE A 288 1.35 -15.05 13.68
CA ILE A 288 2.40 -14.01 13.87
C ILE A 288 2.42 -13.58 15.34
N MET A 289 1.25 -13.36 15.92
CA MET A 289 1.12 -12.95 17.33
C MET A 289 1.69 -14.01 18.28
N ASP A 290 1.41 -15.30 18.03
CA ASP A 290 1.90 -16.41 18.83
C ASP A 290 3.41 -16.59 18.70
N LEU A 291 3.96 -16.51 17.47
CA LEU A 291 5.39 -16.55 17.20
C LEU A 291 6.14 -15.47 17.99
N LEU A 292 5.71 -14.20 17.84
CA LEU A 292 6.41 -13.09 18.50
C LEU A 292 6.30 -13.17 20.04
N LYS A 293 5.17 -13.63 20.56
CA LYS A 293 4.98 -13.87 21.99
C LYS A 293 5.96 -14.93 22.52
N GLU A 294 6.11 -16.05 21.82
CA GLU A 294 7.06 -17.12 22.19
C GLU A 294 8.50 -16.62 22.13
N LEU A 295 8.87 -15.94 21.07
CA LEU A 295 10.23 -15.41 20.90
C LEU A 295 10.59 -14.41 21.99
N TRP A 296 9.72 -13.43 22.27
CA TRP A 296 9.95 -12.44 23.32
C TRP A 296 9.93 -13.03 24.74
N ALA A 297 9.21 -14.14 24.98
CA ALA A 297 9.23 -14.85 26.26
C ALA A 297 10.63 -15.41 26.61
N THR A 298 11.51 -15.58 25.62
CA THR A 298 12.91 -16.02 25.85
C THR A 298 13.76 -14.97 26.55
N GLY A 299 13.41 -13.68 26.45
CA GLY A 299 14.21 -12.56 26.95
C GLY A 299 15.53 -12.35 26.20
N ASP A 300 15.74 -12.99 25.06
CA ASP A 300 16.99 -13.01 24.30
C ASP A 300 16.76 -12.45 22.88
N THR A 301 17.32 -11.28 22.61
CA THR A 301 17.19 -10.59 21.32
C THR A 301 17.82 -11.37 20.16
N GLN A 302 18.82 -12.22 20.42
CA GLN A 302 19.36 -13.11 19.39
C GLN A 302 18.31 -14.12 18.94
N LYS A 303 17.63 -14.77 19.89
CA LYS A 303 16.56 -15.71 19.57
C LYS A 303 15.38 -15.04 18.88
N VAL A 304 15.04 -13.80 19.26
CA VAL A 304 14.01 -13.01 18.58
C VAL A 304 14.43 -12.74 17.14
N THR A 305 15.65 -12.28 16.91
CA THR A 305 16.20 -12.04 15.58
C THR A 305 16.15 -13.31 14.72
N ASP A 306 16.76 -14.38 15.20
CA ASP A 306 16.86 -15.63 14.44
C ASP A 306 15.48 -16.22 14.14
N GLY A 307 14.58 -16.24 15.14
CA GLY A 307 13.24 -16.77 14.97
C GLY A 307 12.40 -15.96 13.99
N VAL A 308 12.50 -14.63 14.00
CA VAL A 308 11.81 -13.78 13.05
C VAL A 308 12.36 -13.94 11.63
N LEU A 309 13.67 -13.94 11.44
CA LEU A 309 14.29 -14.06 10.11
C LEU A 309 14.07 -15.45 9.49
N ALA A 310 13.99 -16.51 10.30
CA ALA A 310 13.70 -17.88 9.85
C ALA A 310 12.21 -18.11 9.50
N ALA A 311 11.31 -17.18 9.80
CA ALA A 311 9.86 -17.37 9.64
C ALA A 311 9.43 -17.30 8.15
N THR A 312 9.70 -18.39 7.41
CA THR A 312 9.41 -18.47 5.95
C THR A 312 7.93 -18.28 5.61
N ASP A 313 7.02 -18.61 6.52
CA ASP A 313 5.57 -18.38 6.34
C ASP A 313 5.21 -16.89 6.32
N ILE A 314 6.03 -16.05 6.95
CA ILE A 314 5.86 -14.58 6.94
C ILE A 314 6.52 -13.97 5.69
N TRP A 315 7.77 -14.39 5.40
CA TRP A 315 8.61 -13.73 4.41
C TRP A 315 8.59 -14.39 3.03
N GLY A 316 8.10 -15.64 2.94
CA GLY A 316 8.22 -16.47 1.73
C GLY A 316 9.61 -17.08 1.52
N GLU A 317 10.58 -16.71 2.36
CA GLU A 317 11.99 -17.15 2.32
C GLU A 317 12.65 -17.01 3.68
N ASP A 318 13.83 -17.63 3.86
CA ASP A 318 14.68 -17.43 5.05
C ASP A 318 15.55 -16.18 4.87
N LEU A 319 15.31 -15.15 5.68
CA LEU A 319 16.00 -13.87 5.59
C LEU A 319 17.44 -13.89 6.17
N HIS A 320 17.91 -14.99 6.76
CA HIS A 320 19.34 -15.15 7.10
C HIS A 320 20.24 -15.14 5.85
N GLY A 321 19.66 -15.40 4.66
CA GLY A 321 20.37 -15.26 3.40
C GLY A 321 20.70 -13.81 3.00
N VAL A 322 20.11 -12.80 3.66
CA VAL A 322 20.39 -11.38 3.41
C VAL A 322 21.61 -10.97 4.22
N SER A 323 22.71 -10.71 3.52
CA SER A 323 24.01 -10.43 4.16
C SER A 323 23.97 -9.28 5.15
N GLY A 324 24.40 -9.53 6.39
CA GLY A 324 24.48 -8.54 7.47
C GLY A 324 23.15 -8.20 8.15
N LEU A 325 22.02 -8.72 7.65
CA LEU A 325 20.71 -8.36 8.18
C LEU A 325 20.51 -8.82 9.63
N ALA A 326 20.93 -10.05 9.95
CA ALA A 326 20.78 -10.59 11.29
C ALA A 326 21.58 -9.78 12.33
N GLU A 327 22.82 -9.43 12.01
CA GLU A 327 23.69 -8.65 12.88
C GLU A 327 23.14 -7.25 13.12
N LEU A 328 22.68 -6.57 12.04
CA LEU A 328 22.15 -5.22 12.13
C LEU A 328 20.81 -5.19 12.87
N LEU A 329 19.90 -6.11 12.56
CA LEU A 329 18.60 -6.22 13.23
C LEU A 329 18.75 -6.48 14.73
N LYS A 330 19.64 -7.42 15.11
CA LYS A 330 19.94 -7.68 16.51
C LYS A 330 20.48 -6.45 17.21
N LYS A 331 21.45 -5.77 16.60
CA LYS A 331 22.04 -4.54 17.14
C LYS A 331 20.95 -3.47 17.39
N ASP A 332 20.03 -3.31 16.45
CA ASP A 332 18.94 -2.34 16.57
C ASP A 332 17.92 -2.74 17.65
N LEU A 333 17.60 -4.03 17.78
CA LEU A 333 16.78 -4.54 18.88
C LEU A 333 17.43 -4.30 20.25
N ASP A 334 18.73 -4.61 20.40
CA ASP A 334 19.49 -4.35 21.62
C ASP A 334 19.47 -2.85 21.97
N LEU A 335 19.72 -2.00 20.97
CA LEU A 335 19.73 -0.55 21.13
C LEU A 335 18.37 -0.01 21.64
N ILE A 336 17.27 -0.51 21.07
CA ILE A 336 15.91 -0.13 21.48
C ILE A 336 15.63 -0.61 22.91
N GLN A 337 16.03 -1.85 23.25
CA GLN A 337 15.81 -2.39 24.61
C GLN A 337 16.65 -1.65 25.65
N GLU A 338 17.85 -1.20 25.32
CA GLU A 338 18.76 -0.49 26.23
C GLU A 338 18.37 0.97 26.47
N LYS A 339 18.05 1.71 25.36
CA LYS A 339 17.91 3.17 25.40
C LYS A 339 16.48 3.68 25.27
N GLY A 340 15.53 2.81 24.96
CA GLY A 340 14.20 3.20 24.53
C GLY A 340 14.15 3.72 23.09
N MET A 341 12.95 3.80 22.51
CA MET A 341 12.78 4.03 21.06
C MET A 341 13.37 5.36 20.60
N LEU A 342 13.04 6.47 21.28
CA LEU A 342 13.45 7.80 20.82
C LEU A 342 14.96 8.02 20.85
N GLU A 343 15.65 7.56 21.89
CA GLU A 343 17.11 7.67 22.00
C GLU A 343 17.83 6.70 21.04
N ALA A 344 17.21 5.54 20.78
CA ALA A 344 17.72 4.63 19.76
C ALA A 344 17.67 5.25 18.36
N VAL A 345 16.56 5.93 18.00
CA VAL A 345 16.47 6.67 16.71
C VAL A 345 17.55 7.73 16.61
N LYS A 346 17.80 8.51 17.66
CA LYS A 346 18.90 9.52 17.64
C LYS A 346 20.27 8.91 17.40
N THR A 347 20.47 7.67 17.82
CA THR A 347 21.78 6.99 17.69
C THR A 347 22.05 6.53 16.24
N ILE A 348 20.99 6.27 15.44
CA ILE A 348 21.12 5.80 14.06
C ILE A 348 21.05 6.93 13.01
N LEU A 349 20.71 8.14 13.43
CA LEU A 349 20.72 9.35 12.61
C LEU A 349 22.09 9.99 12.52
#